data_9fd98315388f77858e6900a68c29a3f6
#
_entry.id   9fd98315388f77858e6900a68c29a3f6
#
_cell.length_a   1.000
_cell.length_b   1.000
_cell.length_c   1.000
_cell.angle_alpha   90.00
_cell.angle_beta   90.00
_cell.angle_gamma   90.00
#
_symmetry.space_group_name_H-M   'P 1'
#
loop_
_entity.id
_entity.type
_entity.pdbx_description
1 polymer ?
#
loop_
_entity_poly.entity_id
_entity_poly.type
_entity_poly.pdbx_seq_one_letter_code
_entity_poly.pdbx_strand_id
1 'polypeptide(L)'
;MKTLEGTTVGISALGNADHTLMLFLLRQAGADAATVEFAALGPNLFEALRRGQVDAGMVQEPALSLVLAAGGKVLFNAMDIDDATEHLGGPYEFMGVAVRAGERDKRLEEMRKVARGLEAGLKYQREAPIETIRESLPPELLAGGDWGDFDKIIAQYRGSLYPESVAIDVAACQRVVDSLTLSGVLTEPVDLSVLLDTEVVPA
;
A
#
# COMPACT_ATOMS: atom_id res chain seq x y z
N MET A 1 -5.69 -17.01 -4.12
CA MET A 1 -5.09 -17.18 -2.78
C MET A 1 -4.97 -18.65 -2.35
N LYS A 2 -5.96 -19.52 -2.52
CA LYS A 2 -5.84 -20.96 -2.13
C LYS A 2 -4.66 -21.70 -2.77
N THR A 3 -4.19 -21.28 -3.94
CA THR A 3 -3.01 -21.86 -4.60
C THR A 3 -1.71 -21.62 -3.85
N LEU A 4 -1.72 -20.79 -2.81
CA LEU A 4 -0.55 -20.53 -1.97
C LEU A 4 -0.43 -21.49 -0.78
N GLU A 5 -1.41 -22.37 -0.53
CA GLU A 5 -1.30 -23.41 0.50
C GLU A 5 -0.10 -24.31 0.22
N GLY A 6 0.72 -24.54 1.25
CA GLY A 6 1.93 -25.34 1.16
C GLY A 6 3.10 -24.69 0.42
N THR A 7 3.03 -23.38 0.12
CA THR A 7 4.11 -22.65 -0.58
C THR A 7 4.85 -21.70 0.36
N THR A 8 5.98 -21.17 -0.14
CA THR A 8 6.75 -20.12 0.54
C THR A 8 6.43 -18.77 -0.06
N VAL A 9 5.96 -17.82 0.77
CA VAL A 9 5.62 -16.46 0.38
C VAL A 9 6.62 -15.48 0.96
N GLY A 10 7.27 -14.72 0.10
CA GLY A 10 8.19 -13.66 0.49
C GLY A 10 7.45 -12.41 0.98
N ILE A 11 7.91 -11.84 2.08
CA ILE A 11 7.41 -10.62 2.70
C ILE A 11 8.56 -9.69 3.09
N SER A 12 8.25 -8.41 3.34
CA SER A 12 9.27 -7.47 3.81
C SER A 12 9.76 -7.80 5.20
N ALA A 13 8.84 -7.99 6.15
CA ALA A 13 9.09 -8.44 7.51
C ALA A 13 7.81 -8.98 8.15
N LEU A 14 7.96 -9.86 9.14
CA LEU A 14 6.83 -10.35 9.94
C LEU A 14 6.15 -9.21 10.68
N GLY A 15 4.83 -9.15 10.61
CA GLY A 15 4.01 -8.11 11.23
C GLY A 15 3.89 -6.82 10.42
N ASN A 16 4.61 -6.66 9.32
CA ASN A 16 4.45 -5.53 8.42
C ASN A 16 3.13 -5.61 7.63
N ALA A 17 2.77 -4.51 6.99
CA ALA A 17 1.53 -4.37 6.24
C ALA A 17 1.36 -5.41 5.13
N ASP A 18 2.43 -5.77 4.42
CA ASP A 18 2.42 -6.81 3.39
C ASP A 18 2.15 -8.21 3.98
N HIS A 19 2.76 -8.54 5.12
CA HIS A 19 2.48 -9.79 5.82
C HIS A 19 1.03 -9.86 6.31
N THR A 20 0.55 -8.80 6.96
CA THR A 20 -0.81 -8.76 7.53
C THR A 20 -1.87 -8.78 6.45
N LEU A 21 -1.65 -8.07 5.34
CA LEU A 21 -2.55 -8.09 4.18
C LEU A 21 -2.59 -9.48 3.53
N MET A 22 -1.45 -10.16 3.39
CA MET A 22 -1.41 -11.53 2.87
C MET A 22 -2.19 -12.49 3.77
N LEU A 23 -2.03 -12.42 5.08
CA LEU A 23 -2.82 -13.22 6.04
C LEU A 23 -4.32 -12.97 5.90
N PHE A 24 -4.71 -11.70 5.73
CA PHE A 24 -6.11 -11.33 5.49
C PHE A 24 -6.64 -11.98 4.21
N LEU A 25 -5.94 -11.81 3.08
CA LEU A 25 -6.35 -12.33 1.77
C LEU A 25 -6.43 -13.87 1.76
N LEU A 26 -5.49 -14.56 2.42
CA LEU A 26 -5.54 -16.02 2.59
C LEU A 26 -6.78 -16.45 3.35
N ARG A 27 -7.05 -15.84 4.51
CA ARG A 27 -8.22 -16.16 5.34
C ARG A 27 -9.54 -15.83 4.65
N GLN A 28 -9.63 -14.68 3.99
CA GLN A 28 -10.80 -14.30 3.21
C GLN A 28 -11.10 -15.32 2.10
N ALA A 29 -10.07 -15.83 1.43
CA ALA A 29 -10.21 -16.87 0.42
C ALA A 29 -10.51 -18.26 1.01
N GLY A 30 -10.56 -18.42 2.33
CA GLY A 30 -10.73 -19.71 3.01
C GLY A 30 -9.54 -20.65 2.79
N ALA A 31 -8.33 -20.10 2.63
CA ALA A 31 -7.09 -20.85 2.58
C ALA A 31 -6.56 -21.10 4.00
N ASP A 32 -5.92 -22.26 4.19
CA ASP A 32 -5.24 -22.56 5.44
C ASP A 32 -3.89 -21.83 5.51
N ALA A 33 -3.92 -20.62 6.11
CA ALA A 33 -2.73 -19.80 6.26
C ALA A 33 -1.61 -20.45 7.10
N ALA A 34 -1.93 -21.47 7.91
CA ALA A 34 -0.93 -22.20 8.68
C ALA A 34 -0.02 -23.11 7.81
N THR A 35 -0.45 -23.38 6.58
CA THR A 35 0.35 -24.16 5.62
C THR A 35 1.29 -23.28 4.78
N VAL A 36 1.16 -21.96 4.86
CA VAL A 36 2.01 -21.02 4.12
C VAL A 36 3.23 -20.66 4.95
N GLU A 37 4.42 -20.85 4.39
CA GLU A 37 5.67 -20.40 5.00
C GLU A 37 5.96 -18.94 4.61
N PHE A 38 6.18 -18.05 5.58
CA PHE A 38 6.55 -16.67 5.31
C PHE A 38 8.05 -16.45 5.45
N ALA A 39 8.69 -16.05 4.34
CA ALA A 39 10.10 -15.69 4.30
C ALA A 39 10.28 -14.16 4.38
N ALA A 40 10.83 -13.66 5.49
CA ALA A 40 11.15 -12.25 5.68
C ALA A 40 12.42 -11.88 4.91
N LEU A 41 12.29 -11.28 3.73
CA LEU A 41 13.36 -11.05 2.76
C LEU A 41 13.72 -9.57 2.59
N GLY A 42 12.85 -8.65 3.00
CA GLY A 42 13.06 -7.21 2.86
C GLY A 42 13.43 -6.82 1.42
N PRO A 43 14.54 -6.09 1.21
CA PRO A 43 14.94 -5.65 -0.12
C PRO A 43 15.35 -6.79 -1.06
N ASN A 44 15.59 -8.00 -0.56
CA ASN A 44 15.96 -9.15 -1.38
C ASN A 44 14.75 -9.90 -1.98
N LEU A 45 13.53 -9.50 -1.65
CA LEU A 45 12.30 -10.18 -2.06
C LEU A 45 12.20 -10.34 -3.59
N PHE A 46 12.46 -9.28 -4.34
CA PHE A 46 12.41 -9.33 -5.80
C PHE A 46 13.37 -10.37 -6.38
N GLU A 47 14.62 -10.38 -5.94
CA GLU A 47 15.62 -11.34 -6.42
C GLU A 47 15.30 -12.77 -6.02
N ALA A 48 14.77 -13.00 -4.82
CA ALA A 48 14.35 -14.32 -4.36
C ALA A 48 13.19 -14.86 -5.22
N LEU A 49 12.18 -14.01 -5.50
CA LEU A 49 11.06 -14.36 -6.36
C LEU A 49 11.53 -14.67 -7.79
N ARG A 50 12.38 -13.81 -8.36
CA ARG A 50 12.95 -14.01 -9.70
C ARG A 50 13.75 -15.30 -9.84
N ARG A 51 14.42 -15.74 -8.76
CA ARG A 51 15.22 -16.97 -8.74
C ARG A 51 14.40 -18.22 -8.35
N GLY A 52 13.09 -18.07 -8.09
CA GLY A 52 12.25 -19.17 -7.64
C GLY A 52 12.60 -19.70 -6.25
N GLN A 53 13.22 -18.87 -5.40
CA GLN A 53 13.51 -19.20 -4.01
C GLN A 53 12.27 -19.04 -3.11
N VAL A 54 11.29 -18.28 -3.57
CA VAL A 54 9.93 -18.20 -3.02
C VAL A 54 8.93 -18.32 -4.16
N ASP A 55 7.76 -18.84 -3.86
CA ASP A 55 6.71 -19.12 -4.85
C ASP A 55 5.87 -17.88 -5.17
N ALA A 56 5.71 -16.98 -4.21
CA ALA A 56 4.99 -15.72 -4.33
C ALA A 56 5.61 -14.65 -3.43
N GLY A 57 5.18 -13.39 -3.61
CA GLY A 57 5.62 -12.29 -2.76
C GLY A 57 4.87 -11.00 -3.09
N MET A 58 4.84 -10.08 -2.13
CA MET A 58 4.29 -8.75 -2.33
C MET A 58 5.37 -7.83 -2.88
N VAL A 59 5.21 -7.40 -4.12
CA VAL A 59 6.15 -6.50 -4.78
C VAL A 59 5.46 -5.18 -5.13
N GLN A 60 6.23 -4.11 -5.17
CA GLN A 60 5.82 -2.79 -5.61
C GLN A 60 6.49 -2.46 -6.93
N GLU A 61 6.02 -1.44 -7.64
CA GLU A 61 6.74 -0.93 -8.81
C GLU A 61 8.10 -0.32 -8.39
N PRO A 62 9.13 -0.44 -9.22
CA PRO A 62 9.17 -1.05 -10.56
C PRO A 62 9.38 -2.59 -10.56
N ALA A 63 9.53 -3.22 -9.40
CA ALA A 63 9.79 -4.66 -9.30
C ALA A 63 8.63 -5.50 -9.87
N LEU A 64 7.38 -5.04 -9.75
CA LEU A 64 6.22 -5.72 -10.33
C LEU A 64 6.36 -5.85 -11.85
N SER A 65 6.66 -4.78 -12.56
CA SER A 65 6.87 -4.79 -14.01
C SER A 65 7.97 -5.76 -14.42
N LEU A 66 9.06 -5.84 -13.66
CA LEU A 66 10.16 -6.77 -13.92
C LEU A 66 9.77 -8.23 -13.68
N VAL A 67 8.97 -8.51 -12.63
CA VAL A 67 8.43 -9.85 -12.36
C VAL A 67 7.50 -10.30 -13.49
N LEU A 68 6.61 -9.42 -13.94
CA LEU A 68 5.70 -9.71 -15.06
C LEU A 68 6.47 -9.99 -16.36
N ALA A 69 7.49 -9.19 -16.67
CA ALA A 69 8.36 -9.44 -17.84
C ALA A 69 9.10 -10.80 -17.75
N ALA A 70 9.36 -11.29 -16.54
CA ALA A 70 9.95 -12.61 -16.31
C ALA A 70 8.92 -13.76 -16.28
N GLY A 71 7.65 -13.51 -16.59
CA GLY A 71 6.58 -14.51 -16.63
C GLY A 71 5.81 -14.70 -15.33
N GLY A 72 6.01 -13.83 -14.37
CA GLY A 72 5.22 -13.79 -13.13
C GLY A 72 3.74 -13.48 -13.41
N LYS A 73 2.89 -13.75 -12.43
CA LYS A 73 1.44 -13.50 -12.50
C LYS A 73 0.99 -12.71 -11.27
N VAL A 74 0.10 -11.74 -11.50
CA VAL A 74 -0.57 -11.04 -10.42
C VAL A 74 -1.68 -11.93 -9.87
N LEU A 75 -1.73 -12.10 -8.55
CA LEU A 75 -2.82 -12.75 -7.83
C LEU A 75 -3.80 -11.76 -7.23
N PHE A 76 -3.32 -10.56 -6.92
CA PHE A 76 -4.07 -9.44 -6.38
C PHE A 76 -3.27 -8.15 -6.64
N ASN A 77 -3.92 -7.11 -7.15
CA ASN A 77 -3.30 -5.81 -7.42
C ASN A 77 -3.93 -4.70 -6.57
N ALA A 78 -3.30 -4.38 -5.44
CA ALA A 78 -3.78 -3.32 -4.54
C ALA A 78 -3.77 -1.90 -5.15
N MET A 79 -3.10 -1.69 -6.30
CA MET A 79 -3.09 -0.42 -7.03
C MET A 79 -4.30 -0.26 -7.97
N ASP A 80 -5.02 -1.35 -8.24
CA ASP A 80 -6.23 -1.36 -9.05
C ASP A 80 -7.46 -1.23 -8.15
N ILE A 81 -8.31 -0.23 -8.42
CA ILE A 81 -9.46 0.06 -7.54
C ILE A 81 -10.54 -1.02 -7.63
N ASP A 82 -10.69 -1.67 -8.76
CA ASP A 82 -11.68 -2.73 -8.94
C ASP A 82 -11.24 -3.98 -8.17
N ASP A 83 -9.95 -4.34 -8.27
CA ASP A 83 -9.34 -5.46 -7.54
C ASP A 83 -9.36 -5.19 -6.01
N ALA A 84 -9.03 -3.97 -5.60
CA ALA A 84 -9.14 -3.55 -4.20
C ALA A 84 -10.60 -3.59 -3.70
N THR A 85 -11.56 -3.18 -4.51
CA THR A 85 -12.97 -3.23 -4.16
C THR A 85 -13.47 -4.66 -4.01
N GLU A 86 -13.09 -5.55 -4.93
CA GLU A 86 -13.46 -6.97 -4.88
C GLU A 86 -12.89 -7.67 -3.64
N HIS A 87 -11.62 -7.43 -3.32
CA HIS A 87 -10.88 -8.20 -2.33
C HIS A 87 -10.78 -7.52 -0.96
N LEU A 88 -10.84 -6.19 -0.91
CA LEU A 88 -10.72 -5.40 0.33
C LEU A 88 -12.03 -4.66 0.70
N GLY A 89 -13.01 -4.63 -0.19
CA GLY A 89 -14.28 -3.93 0.00
C GLY A 89 -14.21 -2.44 -0.30
N GLY A 90 -13.17 -1.96 -0.98
CA GLY A 90 -13.00 -0.56 -1.40
C GLY A 90 -11.63 0.02 -1.08
N PRO A 91 -11.48 1.36 -1.07
CA PRO A 91 -10.24 2.04 -0.71
C PRO A 91 -9.69 1.55 0.62
N TYR A 92 -8.37 1.46 0.71
CA TYR A 92 -7.66 0.91 1.87
C TYR A 92 -6.55 1.88 2.28
N GLU A 93 -6.67 2.47 3.47
CA GLU A 93 -5.73 3.46 3.97
C GLU A 93 -4.41 2.81 4.39
N PHE A 94 -3.43 2.90 3.52
CA PHE A 94 -2.15 2.22 3.71
C PHE A 94 -1.14 3.06 4.50
N MET A 95 -1.14 4.38 4.30
CA MET A 95 -0.21 5.30 4.96
C MET A 95 -0.90 6.58 5.39
N GLY A 96 -0.43 7.15 6.48
CA GLY A 96 -0.89 8.43 6.99
C GLY A 96 0.23 9.22 7.67
N VAL A 97 -0.03 10.49 7.92
CA VAL A 97 0.84 11.34 8.73
C VAL A 97 0.37 11.29 10.17
N ALA A 98 1.27 10.96 11.09
CA ALA A 98 0.96 10.85 12.51
C ALA A 98 1.77 11.85 13.35
N VAL A 99 1.16 12.31 14.43
CA VAL A 99 1.80 13.10 15.48
C VAL A 99 1.51 12.46 16.84
N ARG A 100 2.33 12.75 17.85
CA ARG A 100 2.03 12.32 19.21
C ARG A 100 0.79 13.06 19.74
N ALA A 101 -0.14 12.34 20.36
CA ALA A 101 -1.38 12.91 20.88
C ALA A 101 -1.14 14.14 21.78
N GLY A 102 -0.15 14.10 22.68
CA GLY A 102 0.20 15.23 23.56
C GLY A 102 0.82 16.44 22.86
N GLU A 103 1.14 16.36 21.57
CA GLU A 103 1.68 17.45 20.76
C GLU A 103 0.65 18.03 19.79
N ARG A 104 -0.51 17.40 19.64
CA ARG A 104 -1.54 17.74 18.66
C ARG A 104 -1.88 19.23 18.63
N ASP A 105 -2.27 19.79 19.76
CA ASP A 105 -2.70 21.19 19.83
C ASP A 105 -1.57 22.18 19.57
N LYS A 106 -0.35 21.86 20.02
CA LYS A 106 0.82 22.70 19.78
C LYS A 106 1.23 22.72 18.31
N ARG A 107 0.95 21.63 17.57
CA ARG A 107 1.40 21.43 16.20
C ARG A 107 0.26 21.54 15.17
N LEU A 108 -0.93 21.93 15.58
CA LEU A 108 -2.11 21.98 14.71
C LEU A 108 -1.87 22.80 13.43
N GLU A 109 -1.25 23.96 13.54
CA GLU A 109 -0.95 24.79 12.37
C GLU A 109 0.14 24.20 11.46
N GLU A 110 1.09 23.46 12.02
CA GLU A 110 2.08 22.70 11.22
C GLU A 110 1.39 21.57 10.48
N MET A 111 0.52 20.82 11.16
CA MET A 111 -0.25 19.72 10.57
C MET A 111 -1.10 20.22 9.41
N ARG A 112 -1.80 21.35 9.57
CA ARG A 112 -2.57 22.01 8.51
C ARG A 112 -1.70 22.45 7.33
N LYS A 113 -0.48 22.93 7.58
CA LYS A 113 0.47 23.28 6.49
C LYS A 113 0.91 22.03 5.72
N VAL A 114 1.22 20.94 6.42
CA VAL A 114 1.57 19.66 5.80
C VAL A 114 0.38 19.15 4.97
N ALA A 115 -0.83 19.15 5.53
CA ALA A 115 -2.03 18.72 4.82
C ALA A 115 -2.25 19.53 3.52
N ARG A 116 -2.13 20.88 3.57
CA ARG A 116 -2.21 21.71 2.36
C ARG A 116 -1.13 21.38 1.33
N GLY A 117 0.09 21.10 1.78
CA GLY A 117 1.17 20.68 0.88
C GLY A 117 0.88 19.35 0.20
N LEU A 118 0.38 18.36 0.95
CA LEU A 118 -0.02 17.06 0.42
C LEU A 118 -1.21 17.19 -0.53
N GLU A 119 -2.23 17.99 -0.20
CA GLU A 119 -3.38 18.27 -1.06
C GLU A 119 -2.94 18.86 -2.41
N ALA A 120 -2.04 19.85 -2.37
CA ALA A 120 -1.48 20.45 -3.59
C ALA A 120 -0.68 19.40 -4.40
N GLY A 121 0.07 18.53 -3.74
CA GLY A 121 0.81 17.45 -4.38
C GLY A 121 -0.11 16.43 -5.04
N LEU A 122 -1.17 16.00 -4.36
CA LEU A 122 -2.17 15.08 -4.91
C LEU A 122 -2.86 15.67 -6.15
N LYS A 123 -3.27 16.95 -6.07
CA LYS A 123 -3.86 17.65 -7.20
C LYS A 123 -2.88 17.71 -8.39
N TYR A 124 -1.66 18.15 -8.12
CA TYR A 124 -0.61 18.23 -9.16
C TYR A 124 -0.36 16.89 -9.83
N GLN A 125 -0.22 15.84 -9.05
CA GLN A 125 0.03 14.49 -9.54
C GLN A 125 -1.14 13.96 -10.40
N ARG A 126 -2.39 14.34 -10.12
CA ARG A 126 -3.56 13.97 -10.94
C ARG A 126 -3.71 14.79 -12.22
N GLU A 127 -3.43 16.08 -12.18
CA GLU A 127 -3.75 17.02 -13.24
C GLU A 127 -2.59 17.35 -14.17
N ALA A 128 -1.35 17.36 -13.66
CA ALA A 128 -0.20 17.77 -14.45
C ALA A 128 0.15 16.75 -15.57
N PRO A 129 0.72 17.18 -16.68
CA PRO A 129 1.29 16.29 -17.66
C PRO A 129 2.37 15.39 -17.03
N ILE A 130 2.46 14.12 -17.45
CA ILE A 130 3.39 13.15 -16.86
C ILE A 130 4.85 13.63 -16.99
N GLU A 131 5.19 14.24 -18.11
CA GLU A 131 6.51 14.85 -18.32
C GLU A 131 6.85 15.90 -17.24
N THR A 132 5.88 16.75 -16.89
CA THR A 132 6.06 17.78 -15.86
C THR A 132 6.19 17.16 -14.46
N ILE A 133 5.46 16.09 -14.17
CA ILE A 133 5.64 15.31 -12.94
C ILE A 133 7.05 14.75 -12.89
N ARG A 134 7.49 14.10 -13.96
CA ARG A 134 8.84 13.53 -14.08
C ARG A 134 9.93 14.57 -13.85
N GLU A 135 9.82 15.73 -14.48
CA GLU A 135 10.78 16.84 -14.33
C GLU A 135 10.84 17.43 -12.93
N SER A 136 9.77 17.29 -12.13
CA SER A 136 9.72 17.76 -10.76
C SER A 136 10.39 16.79 -9.75
N LEU A 137 10.68 15.56 -10.17
CA LEU A 137 11.26 14.55 -9.30
C LEU A 137 12.79 14.58 -9.32
N PRO A 138 13.46 14.38 -8.17
CA PRO A 138 14.89 14.18 -8.12
C PRO A 138 15.30 12.97 -8.96
N PRO A 139 16.35 13.08 -9.82
CA PRO A 139 16.81 11.97 -10.66
C PRO A 139 17.16 10.70 -9.86
N GLU A 140 17.57 10.86 -8.61
CA GLU A 140 17.96 9.77 -7.70
C GLU A 140 16.80 8.83 -7.37
N LEU A 141 15.56 9.28 -7.48
CA LEU A 141 14.37 8.45 -7.24
C LEU A 141 14.19 7.36 -8.31
N LEU A 142 14.82 7.51 -9.46
CA LEU A 142 14.84 6.50 -10.52
C LEU A 142 16.17 5.76 -10.64
N ALA A 143 17.01 5.79 -9.62
CA ALA A 143 18.31 5.12 -9.67
C ALA A 143 18.13 3.63 -10.07
N GLY A 144 18.54 3.30 -11.32
CA GLY A 144 18.42 1.96 -11.90
C GLY A 144 17.09 1.64 -12.62
N GLY A 145 16.17 2.59 -12.74
CA GLY A 145 14.92 2.45 -13.48
C GLY A 145 14.91 3.20 -14.82
N ASP A 146 13.87 3.00 -15.61
CA ASP A 146 13.62 3.68 -16.88
C ASP A 146 12.48 4.70 -16.72
N TRP A 147 12.66 5.92 -17.25
CA TRP A 147 11.62 6.95 -17.28
C TRP A 147 10.41 6.53 -18.11
N GLY A 148 10.60 5.74 -19.16
CA GLY A 148 9.50 5.22 -19.96
C GLY A 148 8.61 4.25 -19.19
N ASP A 149 9.16 3.47 -18.29
CA ASP A 149 8.39 2.59 -17.40
C ASP A 149 7.69 3.41 -16.30
N PHE A 150 8.34 4.43 -15.75
CA PHE A 150 7.71 5.39 -14.85
C PHE A 150 6.48 6.04 -15.48
N ASP A 151 6.60 6.55 -16.71
CA ASP A 151 5.51 7.20 -17.43
C ASP A 151 4.31 6.25 -17.61
N LYS A 152 4.56 4.99 -17.95
CA LYS A 152 3.52 3.95 -18.08
C LYS A 152 2.83 3.65 -16.74
N ILE A 153 3.61 3.50 -15.66
CA ILE A 153 3.08 3.24 -14.31
C ILE A 153 2.18 4.39 -13.86
N ILE A 154 2.65 5.64 -14.00
CA ILE A 154 1.84 6.81 -13.66
C ILE A 154 0.58 6.89 -14.54
N ALA A 155 0.70 6.68 -15.86
CA ALA A 155 -0.46 6.68 -16.76
C ALA A 155 -1.52 5.65 -16.36
N GLN A 156 -1.09 4.47 -15.95
CA GLN A 156 -1.97 3.36 -15.58
C GLN A 156 -2.66 3.58 -14.22
N TYR A 157 -1.91 4.04 -13.22
CA TYR A 157 -2.38 4.00 -11.82
C TYR A 157 -2.68 5.36 -11.19
N ARG A 158 -2.39 6.50 -11.86
CA ARG A 158 -2.59 7.83 -11.26
C ARG A 158 -4.02 8.12 -10.80
N GLY A 159 -5.01 7.47 -11.40
CA GLY A 159 -6.41 7.65 -11.05
C GLY A 159 -6.90 6.76 -9.89
N SER A 160 -6.15 5.72 -9.52
CA SER A 160 -6.54 4.75 -8.50
C SER A 160 -5.57 4.67 -7.33
N LEU A 161 -4.28 4.98 -7.55
CA LEU A 161 -3.24 4.84 -6.53
C LEU A 161 -3.30 5.92 -5.45
N TYR A 162 -3.78 7.11 -5.80
CA TYR A 162 -3.79 8.27 -4.91
C TYR A 162 -5.22 8.73 -4.60
N PRO A 163 -5.52 9.06 -3.33
CA PRO A 163 -6.82 9.58 -2.95
C PRO A 163 -7.10 10.93 -3.62
N GLU A 164 -8.36 11.31 -3.72
CA GLU A 164 -8.75 12.62 -4.26
C GLU A 164 -8.46 13.78 -3.31
N SER A 165 -8.42 13.50 -2.02
CA SER A 165 -8.17 14.46 -0.95
C SER A 165 -7.29 13.83 0.14
N VAL A 166 -6.68 14.68 0.97
CA VAL A 166 -5.96 14.27 2.19
C VAL A 166 -6.89 14.13 3.41
N ALA A 167 -8.18 14.35 3.24
CA ALA A 167 -9.15 14.06 4.29
C ALA A 167 -9.15 12.57 4.61
N ILE A 168 -9.22 12.25 5.90
CA ILE A 168 -9.20 10.85 6.35
C ILE A 168 -10.52 10.16 6.00
N ASP A 169 -10.49 9.11 5.18
CA ASP A 169 -11.63 8.23 4.98
C ASP A 169 -11.72 7.22 6.15
N VAL A 170 -12.61 7.53 7.08
CA VAL A 170 -12.82 6.70 8.29
C VAL A 170 -13.28 5.29 7.91
N ALA A 171 -14.07 5.13 6.83
CA ALA A 171 -14.50 3.82 6.39
C ALA A 171 -13.34 3.01 5.80
N ALA A 172 -12.42 3.63 5.08
CA ALA A 172 -11.21 2.99 4.60
C ALA A 172 -10.27 2.61 5.76
N CYS A 173 -10.14 3.45 6.79
CA CYS A 173 -9.42 3.12 8.02
C CYS A 173 -10.08 1.93 8.76
N GLN A 174 -11.42 1.87 8.79
CA GLN A 174 -12.11 0.73 9.40
C GLN A 174 -11.81 -0.57 8.67
N ARG A 175 -11.72 -0.58 7.33
CA ARG A 175 -11.31 -1.78 6.57
C ARG A 175 -9.91 -2.26 6.97
N VAL A 176 -8.98 -1.33 7.26
CA VAL A 176 -7.65 -1.70 7.79
C VAL A 176 -7.77 -2.39 9.13
N VAL A 177 -8.55 -1.84 10.07
CA VAL A 177 -8.79 -2.47 11.38
C VAL A 177 -9.43 -3.85 11.23
N ASP A 178 -10.44 -3.98 10.37
CA ASP A 178 -11.12 -5.24 10.12
C ASP A 178 -10.16 -6.29 9.53
N SER A 179 -9.30 -5.88 8.61
CA SER A 179 -8.30 -6.77 8.00
C SER A 179 -7.24 -7.22 9.02
N LEU A 180 -6.78 -6.32 9.87
CA LEU A 180 -5.82 -6.63 10.94
C LEU A 180 -6.45 -7.55 12.02
N THR A 181 -7.73 -7.35 12.32
CA THR A 181 -8.49 -8.22 13.23
C THR A 181 -8.67 -9.61 12.63
N LEU A 182 -9.11 -9.69 11.36
CA LEU A 182 -9.27 -10.97 10.67
C LEU A 182 -7.93 -11.70 10.50
N SER A 183 -6.84 -10.98 10.26
CA SER A 183 -5.49 -11.57 10.19
C SER A 183 -4.96 -12.04 11.56
N GLY A 184 -5.64 -11.70 12.66
CA GLY A 184 -5.26 -12.06 14.03
C GLY A 184 -4.09 -11.23 14.58
N VAL A 185 -3.74 -10.14 13.91
CA VAL A 185 -2.71 -9.19 14.39
C VAL A 185 -3.29 -8.26 15.45
N LEU A 186 -4.51 -7.76 15.25
CA LEU A 186 -5.27 -7.04 16.27
C LEU A 186 -6.11 -8.02 17.07
N THR A 187 -5.86 -8.08 18.36
CA THR A 187 -6.62 -8.89 19.33
C THR A 187 -7.56 -8.07 20.20
N GLU A 188 -7.36 -6.75 20.21
CA GLU A 188 -8.17 -5.81 20.98
C GLU A 188 -8.91 -4.84 20.04
N PRO A 189 -10.12 -4.38 20.40
CA PRO A 189 -10.83 -3.38 19.64
C PRO A 189 -10.05 -2.06 19.53
N VAL A 190 -10.08 -1.43 18.35
CA VAL A 190 -9.50 -0.10 18.10
C VAL A 190 -10.62 0.93 17.99
N ASP A 191 -10.55 1.97 18.80
CA ASP A 191 -11.45 3.12 18.69
C ASP A 191 -10.86 4.15 17.73
N LEU A 192 -11.36 4.18 16.50
CA LEU A 192 -10.92 5.10 15.47
C LEU A 192 -11.19 6.57 15.82
N SER A 193 -12.19 6.87 16.67
CA SER A 193 -12.48 8.24 17.08
C SER A 193 -11.39 8.84 17.96
N VAL A 194 -10.61 7.99 18.64
CA VAL A 194 -9.45 8.40 19.43
C VAL A 194 -8.16 8.44 18.60
N LEU A 195 -8.08 7.57 17.58
CA LEU A 195 -6.88 7.42 16.76
C LEU A 195 -6.80 8.46 15.64
N LEU A 196 -7.93 8.79 15.00
CA LEU A 196 -8.00 9.64 13.82
C LEU A 196 -8.36 11.08 14.18
N ASP A 197 -7.57 12.03 13.68
CA ASP A 197 -7.85 13.46 13.80
C ASP A 197 -8.43 14.00 12.49
N THR A 198 -9.75 13.94 12.36
CA THR A 198 -10.48 14.43 11.19
C THR A 198 -10.67 15.97 11.18
N GLU A 199 -10.28 16.69 12.24
CA GLU A 199 -10.43 18.13 12.33
C GLU A 199 -9.28 18.91 11.66
N VAL A 200 -8.15 18.25 11.40
CA VAL A 200 -7.01 18.89 10.71
C VAL A 200 -7.38 19.24 9.27
N VAL A 201 -8.06 18.33 8.60
CA VAL A 201 -8.62 18.51 7.26
C VAL A 201 -10.09 18.08 7.34
N PRO A 202 -11.02 19.01 7.50
CA PRO A 202 -12.44 18.67 7.45
C PRO A 202 -12.81 18.13 6.07
N ALA A 203 -13.68 17.14 6.06
CA ALA A 203 -14.21 16.53 4.84
C ALA A 203 -15.00 17.53 3.98
#